data_b043c965ba788592bad29e4dd22fd92b
#
_entry.id   b043c965ba788592bad29e4dd22fd92b
#
_cell.length_a   1.000
_cell.length_b   1.000
_cell.length_c   1.000
_cell.angle_alpha   90.00
_cell.angle_beta   90.00
_cell.angle_gamma   90.00
#
_symmetry.space_group_name_H-M   'P 1'
#
loop_
_entity.id
_entity.type
_entity.pdbx_description
1 polymer ?
#
loop_
_entity_poly.entity_id
_entity_poly.type
_entity_poly.pdbx_seq_one_letter_code
_entity_poly.pdbx_strand_id
1 'polypeptide(L)'
;MIDKFNIQIVAWASHQPQLRAVRTPVFIEEQAVTPEFEWDDTDATAVHLLATLDNEPVACLRIIDYKKIGRMAVLKPYRGNGLGTALLLEAVALCKSHGSKIVYLSAQTHAICFYQKAGFQQISDEYCDVDIPHVDMQLDL
;
A
#
# COMPACT_ATOMS: atom_id res chain seq x y z
N MET A 1 13.77 -10.50 9.13
CA MET A 1 13.87 -11.20 7.86
C MET A 1 12.50 -11.44 7.29
N ILE A 2 12.38 -11.32 5.97
CA ILE A 2 11.09 -11.33 5.30
C ILE A 2 10.34 -12.65 5.44
N ASP A 3 11.04 -13.77 5.52
CA ASP A 3 10.45 -15.10 5.68
C ASP A 3 9.76 -15.31 7.03
N LYS A 4 9.97 -14.41 7.98
CA LYS A 4 9.27 -14.42 9.27
C LYS A 4 7.96 -13.66 9.25
N PHE A 5 7.73 -12.88 8.21
CA PHE A 5 6.50 -12.10 8.08
C PHE A 5 5.42 -12.94 7.42
N ASN A 6 4.21 -12.79 7.92
CA ASN A 6 3.04 -13.44 7.34
C ASN A 6 2.19 -12.38 6.63
N ILE A 7 1.91 -12.60 5.34
CA ILE A 7 1.07 -11.70 4.55
C ILE A 7 -0.28 -12.38 4.32
N GLN A 8 -1.35 -11.71 4.72
CA GLN A 8 -2.72 -12.22 4.59
C GLN A 8 -3.59 -11.23 3.83
N ILE A 9 -4.55 -11.79 3.08
CA ILE A 9 -5.64 -11.00 2.50
C ILE A 9 -6.71 -10.89 3.58
N VAL A 10 -7.08 -9.66 3.94
CA VAL A 10 -8.04 -9.42 5.02
C VAL A 10 -9.11 -8.42 4.59
N ALA A 11 -10.27 -8.48 5.24
CA ALA A 11 -11.34 -7.52 5.03
C ALA A 11 -11.25 -6.39 6.06
N TRP A 12 -11.70 -5.20 5.68
CA TRP A 12 -11.76 -4.07 6.60
C TRP A 12 -12.62 -4.38 7.84
N ALA A 13 -13.78 -5.00 7.62
CA ALA A 13 -14.72 -5.30 8.69
C ALA A 13 -14.11 -6.19 9.79
N SER A 14 -13.24 -7.12 9.41
CA SER A 14 -12.65 -8.08 10.37
C SER A 14 -11.32 -7.64 10.95
N HIS A 15 -10.60 -6.74 10.25
CA HIS A 15 -9.21 -6.39 10.60
C HIS A 15 -8.97 -4.89 10.71
N GLN A 16 -10.03 -4.11 10.91
CA GLN A 16 -9.92 -2.65 11.01
C GLN A 16 -8.90 -2.20 12.08
N PRO A 17 -8.91 -2.76 13.31
CA PRO A 17 -7.93 -2.32 14.31
C PRO A 17 -6.48 -2.53 13.89
N GLN A 18 -6.19 -3.67 13.25
CA GLN A 18 -4.83 -4.00 12.80
C GLN A 18 -4.39 -3.09 11.67
N LEU A 19 -5.29 -2.82 10.71
CA LEU A 19 -4.99 -1.93 9.59
C LEU A 19 -4.77 -0.49 10.08
N ARG A 20 -5.59 -0.02 11.01
CA ARG A 20 -5.40 1.30 11.64
C ARG A 20 -4.10 1.37 12.42
N ALA A 21 -3.70 0.28 13.08
CA ALA A 21 -2.46 0.24 13.86
C ALA A 21 -1.21 0.43 12.99
N VAL A 22 -1.29 0.11 11.69
CA VAL A 22 -0.21 0.37 10.74
C VAL A 22 -0.34 1.76 10.11
N ARG A 23 -1.54 2.12 9.66
CA ARG A 23 -1.75 3.35 8.89
C ARG A 23 -1.66 4.61 9.74
N THR A 24 -2.06 4.55 11.00
CA THR A 24 -2.00 5.71 11.89
C THR A 24 -0.57 6.20 12.13
N PRO A 25 0.39 5.37 12.54
CA PRO A 25 1.76 5.85 12.73
C PRO A 25 2.41 6.39 11.46
N VAL A 26 2.14 5.78 10.31
CA VAL A 26 2.79 6.15 9.05
C VAL A 26 2.15 7.38 8.42
N PHE A 27 0.85 7.37 8.21
CA PHE A 27 0.19 8.43 7.45
C PHE A 27 -0.20 9.62 8.33
N ILE A 28 -0.76 9.37 9.49
CA ILE A 28 -1.27 10.44 10.36
C ILE A 28 -0.14 11.05 11.18
N GLU A 29 0.66 10.23 11.86
CA GLU A 29 1.71 10.73 12.76
C GLU A 29 2.98 11.12 12.01
N GLU A 30 3.52 10.25 11.17
CA GLU A 30 4.78 10.49 10.47
C GLU A 30 4.62 11.48 9.31
N GLN A 31 3.58 11.33 8.49
CA GLN A 31 3.36 12.14 7.28
C GLN A 31 2.37 13.29 7.50
N ALA A 32 1.83 13.42 8.69
CA ALA A 32 0.92 14.50 9.08
C ALA A 32 -0.36 14.60 8.23
N VAL A 33 -0.83 13.49 7.69
CA VAL A 33 -2.10 13.44 6.96
C VAL A 33 -3.23 13.64 7.98
N THR A 34 -4.17 14.54 7.67
CA THR A 34 -5.34 14.77 8.51
C THR A 34 -6.18 13.47 8.59
N PRO A 35 -6.59 13.00 9.78
CA PRO A 35 -7.29 11.72 9.92
C PRO A 35 -8.49 11.56 8.99
N GLU A 36 -9.27 12.59 8.77
CA GLU A 36 -10.45 12.55 7.89
C GLU A 36 -10.11 12.30 6.42
N PHE A 37 -8.85 12.56 5.99
CA PHE A 37 -8.40 12.22 4.65
C PHE A 37 -7.80 10.83 4.55
N GLU A 38 -7.40 10.25 5.68
CA GLU A 38 -6.83 8.89 5.69
C GLU A 38 -7.92 7.83 5.63
N TRP A 39 -8.98 8.00 6.41
CA TRP A 39 -10.08 7.03 6.48
C TRP A 39 -11.16 7.44 5.48
N ASP A 40 -11.50 6.52 4.56
CA ASP A 40 -12.52 6.79 3.54
C ASP A 40 -13.48 5.60 3.39
N ASP A 41 -14.60 5.81 2.70
CA ASP A 41 -15.62 4.78 2.52
C ASP A 41 -15.13 3.61 1.68
N THR A 42 -14.09 3.80 0.88
CA THR A 42 -13.52 2.75 0.03
C THR A 42 -12.89 1.64 0.86
N ASP A 43 -12.44 1.93 2.08
CA ASP A 43 -11.86 0.90 2.94
C ASP A 43 -12.80 -0.29 3.16
N ALA A 44 -14.09 -0.06 3.25
CA ALA A 44 -15.07 -1.10 3.52
C ALA A 44 -15.18 -2.12 2.38
N THR A 45 -14.92 -1.72 1.13
CA THR A 45 -15.07 -2.57 -0.05
C THR A 45 -13.73 -2.98 -0.67
N ALA A 46 -12.64 -2.34 -0.29
CA ALA A 46 -11.32 -2.64 -0.84
C ALA A 46 -10.79 -3.98 -0.34
N VAL A 47 -9.85 -4.54 -1.09
CA VAL A 47 -9.04 -5.68 -0.64
C VAL A 47 -7.84 -5.14 0.13
N HIS A 48 -7.56 -5.73 1.28
CA HIS A 48 -6.43 -5.32 2.09
C HIS A 48 -5.45 -6.47 2.26
N LEU A 49 -4.16 -6.16 2.16
CA LEU A 49 -3.09 -7.07 2.56
C LEU A 49 -2.55 -6.58 3.90
N LEU A 50 -2.39 -7.51 4.82
CA LEU A 50 -1.83 -7.22 6.15
C LEU A 50 -0.63 -8.12 6.37
N ALA A 51 0.50 -7.51 6.71
CA ALA A 51 1.70 -8.24 7.12
C ALA A 51 1.81 -8.20 8.63
N THR A 52 2.07 -9.35 9.22
CA THR A 52 2.28 -9.49 10.66
C THR A 52 3.63 -10.15 10.94
N LEU A 53 4.19 -9.84 12.10
CA LEU A 53 5.36 -10.50 12.67
C LEU A 53 4.99 -10.90 14.09
N ASP A 54 5.02 -12.20 14.38
CA ASP A 54 4.59 -12.74 15.68
C ASP A 54 3.18 -12.24 16.06
N ASN A 55 2.27 -12.24 15.08
CA ASN A 55 0.88 -11.77 15.19
C ASN A 55 0.71 -10.26 15.39
N GLU A 56 1.80 -9.48 15.35
CA GLU A 56 1.72 -8.02 15.44
C GLU A 56 1.66 -7.41 14.04
N PRO A 57 0.73 -6.47 13.79
CA PRO A 57 0.64 -5.81 12.49
C PRO A 57 1.84 -4.90 12.25
N VAL A 58 2.53 -5.07 11.13
CA VAL A 58 3.76 -4.32 10.81
C VAL A 58 3.73 -3.62 9.47
N ALA A 59 2.84 -4.03 8.56
CA ALA A 59 2.72 -3.40 7.25
C ALA A 59 1.37 -3.72 6.62
N CYS A 60 0.95 -2.90 5.68
CA CYS A 60 -0.30 -3.12 4.97
C CYS A 60 -0.28 -2.50 3.58
N LEU A 61 -1.30 -2.85 2.79
CA LEU A 61 -1.50 -2.32 1.45
C LEU A 61 -2.98 -2.48 1.10
N ARG A 62 -3.55 -1.52 0.36
CA ARG A 62 -4.95 -1.55 -0.07
C ARG A 62 -5.04 -1.66 -1.58
N ILE A 63 -5.97 -2.47 -2.08
CA ILE A 63 -6.26 -2.63 -3.50
C ILE A 63 -7.71 -2.27 -3.75
N ILE A 64 -7.96 -1.36 -4.68
CA ILE A 64 -9.31 -0.94 -5.08
C ILE A 64 -9.61 -1.58 -6.43
N ASP A 65 -10.71 -2.34 -6.52
CA ASP A 65 -11.20 -2.97 -7.76
C ASP A 65 -10.17 -3.84 -8.49
N TYR A 66 -9.19 -4.38 -7.75
CA TYR A 66 -8.07 -5.14 -8.32
C TYR A 66 -7.28 -4.36 -9.38
N LYS A 67 -7.30 -3.03 -9.31
CA LYS A 67 -6.64 -2.15 -10.28
C LYS A 67 -5.79 -1.09 -9.65
N LYS A 68 -6.21 -0.52 -8.52
CA LYS A 68 -5.50 0.59 -7.90
C LYS A 68 -4.91 0.16 -6.56
N ILE A 69 -3.59 0.26 -6.45
CA ILE A 69 -2.84 -0.03 -5.24
C ILE A 69 -2.62 1.27 -4.47
N GLY A 70 -2.82 1.25 -3.17
CA GLY A 70 -2.57 2.41 -2.34
C GLY A 70 -2.49 2.06 -0.87
N ARG A 71 -2.42 3.08 -0.03
CA ARG A 71 -2.32 2.93 1.43
C ARG A 71 -1.26 1.90 1.83
N MET A 72 -0.16 1.84 1.07
CA MET A 72 0.95 0.96 1.42
C MET A 72 1.79 1.62 2.50
N ALA A 73 1.95 0.93 3.60
CA ALA A 73 2.68 1.43 4.75
C ALA A 73 3.46 0.32 5.42
N VAL A 74 4.69 0.61 5.81
CA VAL A 74 5.53 -0.26 6.61
C VAL A 74 5.94 0.52 7.85
N LEU A 75 5.72 -0.05 9.04
CA LEU A 75 6.16 0.59 10.27
C LEU A 75 7.67 0.78 10.25
N LYS A 76 8.12 1.92 10.74
CA LYS A 76 9.52 2.37 10.62
C LYS A 76 10.55 1.32 11.04
N PRO A 77 10.39 0.61 12.19
CA PRO A 77 11.38 -0.39 12.61
C PRO A 77 11.53 -1.58 11.64
N TYR A 78 10.56 -1.79 10.76
CA TYR A 78 10.54 -2.96 9.86
C TYR A 78 10.89 -2.60 8.41
N ARG A 79 11.28 -1.36 8.13
CA ARG A 79 11.71 -0.91 6.80
C ARG A 79 13.10 -1.41 6.48
N GLY A 80 13.40 -1.51 5.18
CA GLY A 80 14.72 -1.95 4.72
C GLY A 80 14.91 -3.46 4.69
N ASN A 81 13.85 -4.25 4.90
CA ASN A 81 13.91 -5.72 4.92
C ASN A 81 13.21 -6.36 3.74
N GLY A 82 12.82 -5.59 2.73
CA GLY A 82 12.13 -6.12 1.56
C GLY A 82 10.65 -6.38 1.75
N LEU A 83 10.06 -6.00 2.88
CA LEU A 83 8.65 -6.26 3.18
C LEU A 83 7.73 -5.46 2.26
N GLY A 84 8.05 -4.20 1.97
CA GLY A 84 7.28 -3.39 1.03
C GLY A 84 7.26 -3.99 -0.36
N THR A 85 8.40 -4.49 -0.83
CA THR A 85 8.51 -5.18 -2.13
C THR A 85 7.64 -6.44 -2.12
N ALA A 86 7.70 -7.23 -1.07
CA ALA A 86 6.90 -8.46 -0.96
C ALA A 86 5.40 -8.15 -1.01
N LEU A 87 4.94 -7.13 -0.30
CA LEU A 87 3.55 -6.70 -0.34
C LEU A 87 3.13 -6.26 -1.74
N LEU A 88 3.97 -5.45 -2.39
CA LEU A 88 3.69 -4.94 -3.73
C LEU A 88 3.59 -6.08 -4.74
N LEU A 89 4.52 -7.02 -4.72
CA LEU A 89 4.50 -8.17 -5.64
C LEU A 89 3.28 -9.06 -5.40
N GLU A 90 2.90 -9.28 -4.15
CA GLU A 90 1.70 -10.04 -3.80
C GLU A 90 0.45 -9.35 -4.33
N ALA A 91 0.36 -8.03 -4.18
CA ALA A 91 -0.76 -7.24 -4.68
C ALA A 91 -0.87 -7.29 -6.21
N VAL A 92 0.26 -7.17 -6.91
CA VAL A 92 0.31 -7.25 -8.38
C VAL A 92 -0.15 -8.64 -8.84
N ALA A 93 0.34 -9.70 -8.20
CA ALA A 93 -0.05 -11.07 -8.52
C ALA A 93 -1.55 -11.29 -8.30
N LEU A 94 -2.10 -10.73 -7.23
CA LEU A 94 -3.53 -10.84 -6.93
C LEU A 94 -4.38 -10.12 -7.99
N CYS A 95 -3.99 -8.92 -8.39
CA CYS A 95 -4.68 -8.19 -9.45
C CYS A 95 -4.65 -8.98 -10.77
N LYS A 96 -3.49 -9.54 -11.12
CA LYS A 96 -3.34 -10.35 -12.33
C LYS A 96 -4.22 -11.59 -12.27
N SER A 97 -4.30 -12.26 -11.15
CA SER A 97 -5.13 -13.47 -10.99
C SER A 97 -6.62 -13.18 -11.13
N HIS A 98 -7.04 -11.95 -10.89
CA HIS A 98 -8.43 -11.50 -11.07
C HIS A 98 -8.70 -10.92 -12.47
N GLY A 99 -7.79 -11.11 -13.41
CA GLY A 99 -7.97 -10.72 -14.80
C GLY A 99 -7.62 -9.28 -15.13
N SER A 100 -7.05 -8.53 -14.20
CA SER A 100 -6.61 -7.18 -14.48
C SER A 100 -5.43 -7.18 -15.45
N LYS A 101 -5.44 -6.25 -16.41
CA LYS A 101 -4.36 -6.12 -17.40
C LYS A 101 -3.42 -4.96 -17.10
N ILE A 102 -3.85 -4.06 -16.24
CA ILE A 102 -3.11 -2.88 -15.83
C ILE A 102 -3.37 -2.68 -14.35
N VAL A 103 -2.33 -2.31 -13.61
CA VAL A 103 -2.47 -1.78 -12.25
C VAL A 103 -1.83 -0.42 -12.20
N TYR A 104 -2.37 0.47 -11.39
CA TYR A 104 -1.85 1.81 -11.23
C TYR A 104 -1.87 2.23 -9.76
N LEU A 105 -1.14 3.29 -9.48
CA LEU A 105 -1.04 3.84 -8.13
C LEU A 105 -0.65 5.31 -8.20
N SER A 106 -0.89 6.00 -7.11
CA SER A 106 -0.42 7.36 -6.89
C SER A 106 0.78 7.26 -5.94
N ALA A 107 1.97 7.55 -6.45
CA ALA A 107 3.21 7.39 -5.72
C ALA A 107 3.67 8.73 -5.16
N GLN A 108 4.02 8.77 -3.88
CA GLN A 108 4.76 9.90 -3.34
C GLN A 108 6.10 9.99 -4.07
N THR A 109 6.56 11.21 -4.38
CA THR A 109 7.74 11.38 -5.25
C THR A 109 9.00 10.73 -4.72
N HIS A 110 9.16 10.67 -3.39
CA HIS A 110 10.32 9.99 -2.80
C HIS A 110 10.31 8.47 -3.00
N ALA A 111 9.17 7.88 -3.40
CA ALA A 111 9.02 6.45 -3.61
C ALA A 111 9.03 6.04 -5.09
N ILE A 112 9.21 6.96 -6.02
CA ILE A 112 9.18 6.66 -7.46
C ILE A 112 10.17 5.54 -7.82
N CYS A 113 11.41 5.63 -7.34
CA CYS A 113 12.43 4.61 -7.66
C CYS A 113 12.04 3.23 -7.13
N PHE A 114 11.40 3.16 -5.97
CA PHE A 114 10.92 1.91 -5.40
C PHE A 114 9.91 1.22 -6.35
N TYR A 115 8.95 1.98 -6.87
CA TYR A 115 7.97 1.44 -7.80
C TYR A 115 8.55 1.14 -9.17
N GLN A 116 9.49 1.96 -9.64
CA GLN A 116 10.18 1.69 -10.92
C GLN A 116 10.91 0.36 -10.91
N LYS A 117 11.51 -0.02 -9.80
CA LYS A 117 12.19 -1.33 -9.67
C LYS A 117 11.22 -2.49 -9.81
N ALA A 118 9.94 -2.29 -9.51
CA ALA A 118 8.90 -3.29 -9.70
C ALA A 118 8.28 -3.26 -11.10
N GLY A 119 8.75 -2.36 -11.97
CA GLY A 119 8.29 -2.26 -13.36
C GLY A 119 7.27 -1.16 -13.61
N PHE A 120 6.87 -0.40 -12.60
CA PHE A 120 5.93 0.70 -12.78
C PHE A 120 6.58 1.86 -13.52
N GLN A 121 5.80 2.53 -14.36
CA GLN A 121 6.23 3.70 -15.12
C GLN A 121 5.40 4.92 -14.74
N GLN A 122 6.05 6.07 -14.65
CA GLN A 122 5.37 7.33 -14.38
C GLN A 122 4.53 7.73 -15.59
N ILE A 123 3.26 8.07 -15.35
CA ILE A 123 2.31 8.42 -16.41
C ILE A 123 1.71 9.81 -16.24
N SER A 124 2.11 10.56 -15.24
CA SER A 124 1.62 11.92 -15.02
C SER A 124 2.74 12.86 -14.59
N ASP A 125 2.48 14.15 -14.67
CA ASP A 125 3.29 15.16 -14.01
C ASP A 125 3.05 15.10 -12.49
N GLU A 126 3.93 15.76 -11.75
CA GLU A 126 3.80 15.86 -10.30
C GLU A 126 2.58 16.71 -9.93
N TYR A 127 1.87 16.27 -8.90
CA TYR A 127 0.74 16.99 -8.31
C TYR A 127 0.78 16.83 -6.79
N CYS A 128 0.03 17.67 -6.07
CA CYS A 128 -0.07 17.55 -4.62
C CYS A 128 -1.34 16.80 -4.24
N ASP A 129 -1.21 15.83 -3.33
CA ASP A 129 -2.31 15.15 -2.67
C ASP A 129 -2.07 15.21 -1.18
N VAL A 130 -3.01 15.75 -0.42
CA VAL A 130 -2.89 16.04 1.02
C VAL A 130 -1.56 16.74 1.36
N ASP A 131 -1.18 17.73 0.53
CA ASP A 131 0.05 18.53 0.65
C ASP A 131 1.35 17.73 0.48
N ILE A 132 1.28 16.53 -0.11
CA ILE A 132 2.45 15.70 -0.41
C ILE A 132 2.58 15.57 -1.93
N PRO A 133 3.78 15.80 -2.51
CA PRO A 133 3.98 15.65 -3.95
C PRO A 133 3.82 14.18 -4.38
N HIS A 134 3.04 13.95 -5.43
CA HIS A 134 2.75 12.63 -5.99
C HIS A 134 2.90 12.61 -7.50
N VAL A 135 3.04 11.43 -8.06
CA VAL A 135 2.88 11.16 -9.50
C VAL A 135 2.04 9.90 -9.65
N ASP A 136 1.31 9.80 -10.76
CA ASP A 136 0.63 8.55 -11.11
C ASP A 136 1.60 7.61 -11.79
N MET A 137 1.52 6.34 -11.46
CA MET A 137 2.35 5.29 -12.05
C MET A 137 1.49 4.10 -12.47
N GLN A 138 1.95 3.36 -13.46
CA GLN A 138 1.21 2.25 -14.07
C GLN A 138 2.14 1.09 -14.37
N LEU A 139 1.60 -0.13 -14.23
CA LEU A 139 2.27 -1.36 -14.63
C LEU A 139 1.32 -2.18 -15.51
N ASP A 140 1.80 -2.57 -16.69
CA ASP A 140 1.09 -3.51 -17.55
C ASP A 140 1.34 -4.94 -17.06
N LEU A 141 0.28 -5.73 -16.98
CA LEU A 141 0.36 -7.11 -16.47
C LEU A 141 0.43 -8.16 -17.58
#